data_15cfaa604ab5ada095c3826576c8bc56
#
_entry.id   15cfaa604ab5ada095c3826576c8bc56
#
_cell.length_a   1.000
_cell.length_b   1.000
_cell.length_c   1.000
_cell.angle_alpha   90.00
_cell.angle_beta   90.00
_cell.angle_gamma   90.00
#
_symmetry.space_group_name_H-M   'P 1'
#
loop_
_entity.id
_entity.type
_entity.pdbx_description
1 polymer ?
#
loop_
_entity_poly.entity_id
_entity_poly.type
_entity_poly.pdbx_seq_one_letter_code
_entity_poly.pdbx_strand_id
1 'polypeptide(L)'
;MKRTAASAAVAVGVWLACWGGALAQDARIRGESETEKWVTVSESAAGTNESAKKAATTAALRKAVEQGCGVFLVSRSKTRDYKLVYDKIIADAVGYVKEYKEDKVSTDAEKTTVTLSALVSTKKFEKDWADIIHTVRQRDNPRVLMIIDEGILFATSTTPTGSADITQGKLEDFFLSKKIKLMDRETGKKVTQRDRELAVIKDDAAELAALGARYDADVIIKGKATAKYSRTVKVGDQEMFQFVCTLAIRAIETDSARLLVSKSYGPETISTLQLGGGADKGLSKVAEAAAPDLLQSIVEAWRQDVNVSRNIQLNISGMDYGLYKKFDDEVSKLQGVQALRLREITESVANVDVEFEFDQKRLADVLLELKDVKLEVTEISPNRIKFKVVK
;
A
#
# COMPACT_ATOMS: atom_id res chain seq x y z
N MET A 1 -36.60 -29.62 75.21
CA MET A 1 -36.30 -28.37 74.49
C MET A 1 -34.82 -28.38 74.07
N LYS A 2 -34.51 -28.69 72.85
CA LYS A 2 -33.26 -28.30 72.14
C LYS A 2 -33.41 -28.83 70.70
N ARG A 3 -33.56 -27.91 69.78
CA ARG A 3 -33.63 -28.18 68.33
C ARG A 3 -32.22 -28.35 67.81
N THR A 4 -31.93 -29.44 67.12
CA THR A 4 -30.71 -29.68 66.36
C THR A 4 -30.96 -29.23 64.92
N ALA A 5 -30.15 -28.34 64.42
CA ALA A 5 -30.10 -27.90 63.05
C ALA A 5 -29.24 -28.86 62.23
N ALA A 6 -29.79 -29.43 61.14
CA ALA A 6 -29.04 -30.25 60.20
C ALA A 6 -28.42 -29.33 59.14
N SER A 7 -27.09 -29.41 58.97
CA SER A 7 -26.36 -28.81 57.84
C SER A 7 -26.52 -29.67 56.60
N ALA A 8 -27.08 -29.10 55.53
CA ALA A 8 -27.07 -29.70 54.22
C ALA A 8 -25.78 -29.25 53.47
N ALA A 9 -24.87 -30.19 53.27
CA ALA A 9 -23.74 -30.02 52.39
C ALA A 9 -24.18 -30.16 50.92
N VAL A 10 -24.11 -29.05 50.19
CA VAL A 10 -24.29 -29.05 48.73
C VAL A 10 -22.97 -29.49 48.08
N ALA A 11 -22.96 -30.68 47.51
CA ALA A 11 -21.93 -31.15 46.65
C ALA A 11 -22.02 -30.45 45.30
N VAL A 12 -21.19 -29.45 45.03
CA VAL A 12 -20.98 -28.88 43.68
C VAL A 12 -20.02 -29.81 42.97
N GLY A 13 -20.58 -30.74 42.22
CA GLY A 13 -19.83 -31.73 41.43
C GLY A 13 -19.10 -31.06 40.26
N VAL A 14 -17.90 -31.47 40.13
CA VAL A 14 -16.97 -31.28 39.01
C VAL A 14 -17.65 -31.72 37.70
N TRP A 15 -18.03 -30.76 36.85
CA TRP A 15 -18.50 -30.96 35.49
C TRP A 15 -17.84 -29.97 34.51
N LEU A 16 -16.48 -29.83 34.58
CA LEU A 16 -15.73 -28.91 33.72
C LEU A 16 -14.57 -29.60 32.97
N ALA A 17 -14.52 -30.94 32.94
CA ALA A 17 -13.36 -31.62 32.34
C ALA A 17 -13.65 -32.37 31.02
N CYS A 18 -14.89 -32.39 30.50
CA CYS A 18 -15.20 -33.20 29.30
C CYS A 18 -15.45 -32.42 28.00
N TRP A 19 -15.51 -31.08 28.02
CA TRP A 19 -15.76 -30.34 26.78
C TRP A 19 -14.50 -29.93 26.02
N GLY A 20 -13.34 -29.85 26.67
CA GLY A 20 -12.07 -29.54 26.00
C GLY A 20 -11.55 -30.70 25.13
N GLY A 21 -11.84 -31.94 25.51
CA GLY A 21 -11.39 -33.13 24.77
C GLY A 21 -12.17 -33.38 23.47
N ALA A 22 -13.47 -33.08 23.46
CA ALA A 22 -14.31 -33.28 22.28
C ALA A 22 -14.02 -32.27 21.16
N LEU A 23 -13.73 -31.01 21.51
CA LEU A 23 -13.34 -29.98 20.54
C LEU A 23 -11.95 -30.21 19.95
N ALA A 24 -10.99 -30.72 20.75
CA ALA A 24 -9.66 -31.05 20.26
C ALA A 24 -9.67 -32.31 19.39
N GLN A 25 -10.58 -33.24 19.63
CA GLN A 25 -10.75 -34.45 18.83
C GLN A 25 -11.43 -34.17 17.48
N ASP A 26 -12.41 -33.23 17.48
CA ASP A 26 -13.11 -32.80 16.26
C ASP A 26 -12.18 -31.98 15.34
N ALA A 27 -11.27 -31.17 15.92
CA ALA A 27 -10.22 -30.46 15.20
C ALA A 27 -9.25 -31.39 14.47
N ARG A 28 -8.84 -32.51 15.12
CA ARG A 28 -7.95 -33.51 14.50
C ARG A 28 -8.64 -34.28 13.36
N ILE A 29 -9.95 -34.49 13.46
CA ILE A 29 -10.74 -35.16 12.42
C ILE A 29 -10.87 -34.28 11.16
N ARG A 30 -10.79 -32.95 11.30
CA ARG A 30 -10.86 -31.99 10.20
C ARG A 30 -9.52 -31.65 9.55
N GLY A 31 -8.41 -32.25 9.98
CA GLY A 31 -7.08 -31.99 9.42
C GLY A 31 -6.49 -30.63 9.82
N GLU A 32 -6.91 -30.08 10.96
CA GLU A 32 -6.30 -28.87 11.52
C GLU A 32 -4.90 -29.18 12.07
N SER A 33 -3.96 -28.28 11.79
CA SER A 33 -2.62 -28.27 12.36
C SER A 33 -2.41 -27.00 13.19
N GLU A 34 -1.31 -26.89 13.93
CA GLU A 34 -0.96 -25.64 14.64
C GLU A 34 -0.89 -24.42 13.72
N THR A 35 -0.68 -24.64 12.42
CA THR A 35 -0.52 -23.58 11.40
C THR A 35 -1.70 -23.49 10.43
N GLU A 36 -2.75 -24.28 10.62
CA GLU A 36 -3.92 -24.32 9.74
C GLU A 36 -5.20 -24.45 10.57
N LYS A 37 -6.17 -23.57 10.31
CA LYS A 37 -7.39 -23.50 11.10
C LYS A 37 -8.64 -23.39 10.22
N TRP A 38 -9.62 -24.21 10.50
CA TRP A 38 -10.95 -24.08 9.90
C TRP A 38 -11.75 -22.96 10.57
N VAL A 39 -12.30 -22.08 9.75
CA VAL A 39 -13.14 -20.95 10.19
C VAL A 39 -14.42 -20.94 9.38
N THR A 40 -15.57 -20.95 10.07
CA THR A 40 -16.89 -20.82 9.44
C THR A 40 -17.40 -19.39 9.59
N VAL A 41 -17.76 -18.77 8.49
CA VAL A 41 -18.20 -17.36 8.42
C VAL A 41 -19.41 -17.21 7.51
N SER A 42 -20.16 -16.14 7.73
CA SER A 42 -21.31 -15.76 6.90
C SER A 42 -21.22 -14.28 6.55
N GLU A 43 -21.34 -13.96 5.26
CA GLU A 43 -21.33 -12.58 4.75
C GLU A 43 -22.36 -12.41 3.64
N SER A 44 -22.80 -11.15 3.45
CA SER A 44 -23.87 -10.81 2.50
C SER A 44 -23.42 -9.72 1.53
N ALA A 45 -23.91 -9.80 0.29
CA ALA A 45 -23.78 -8.74 -0.69
C ALA A 45 -25.13 -8.35 -1.27
N ALA A 46 -25.29 -7.08 -1.64
CA ALA A 46 -26.51 -6.58 -2.26
C ALA A 46 -26.74 -7.20 -3.65
N GLY A 47 -27.96 -7.57 -3.93
CA GLY A 47 -28.38 -8.20 -5.18
C GLY A 47 -28.62 -9.69 -5.06
N THR A 48 -29.26 -10.25 -6.11
CA THR A 48 -29.73 -11.65 -6.14
C THR A 48 -29.10 -12.46 -7.26
N ASN A 49 -28.14 -11.86 -7.98
CA ASN A 49 -27.49 -12.46 -9.14
C ASN A 49 -26.17 -13.13 -8.76
N GLU A 50 -25.56 -13.81 -9.73
CA GLU A 50 -24.27 -14.51 -9.56
C GLU A 50 -23.11 -13.56 -9.16
N SER A 51 -23.18 -12.28 -9.58
CA SER A 51 -22.21 -11.27 -9.16
C SER A 51 -22.32 -10.96 -7.66
N ALA A 52 -23.54 -10.87 -7.13
CA ALA A 52 -23.79 -10.70 -5.70
C ALA A 52 -23.28 -11.92 -4.89
N LYS A 53 -23.51 -13.14 -5.40
CA LYS A 53 -22.97 -14.35 -4.78
C LYS A 53 -21.45 -14.32 -4.72
N LYS A 54 -20.76 -13.98 -5.84
CA LYS A 54 -19.29 -13.85 -5.86
C LYS A 54 -18.78 -12.79 -4.90
N ALA A 55 -19.47 -11.66 -4.81
CA ALA A 55 -19.11 -10.59 -3.87
C ALA A 55 -19.26 -11.05 -2.41
N ALA A 56 -20.35 -11.75 -2.07
CA ALA A 56 -20.58 -12.32 -0.74
C ALA A 56 -19.54 -13.40 -0.40
N THR A 57 -19.19 -14.28 -1.35
CA THR A 57 -18.14 -15.30 -1.16
C THR A 57 -16.78 -14.65 -0.90
N THR A 58 -16.42 -13.61 -1.68
CA THR A 58 -15.16 -12.88 -1.47
C THR A 58 -15.11 -12.19 -0.10
N ALA A 59 -16.21 -11.57 0.32
CA ALA A 59 -16.32 -10.95 1.64
C ALA A 59 -16.21 -11.99 2.77
N ALA A 60 -16.83 -13.15 2.60
CA ALA A 60 -16.75 -14.25 3.56
C ALA A 60 -15.33 -14.83 3.66
N LEU A 61 -14.62 -15.02 2.54
CA LEU A 61 -13.21 -15.46 2.56
C LEU A 61 -12.31 -14.46 3.28
N ARG A 62 -12.48 -13.14 3.07
CA ARG A 62 -11.78 -12.10 3.82
C ARG A 62 -12.05 -12.20 5.33
N LYS A 63 -13.29 -12.37 5.70
CA LYS A 63 -13.71 -12.53 7.10
C LYS A 63 -13.13 -13.79 7.73
N ALA A 64 -13.05 -14.88 6.99
CA ALA A 64 -12.44 -16.14 7.45
C ALA A 64 -10.94 -15.94 7.76
N VAL A 65 -10.19 -15.26 6.89
CA VAL A 65 -8.77 -14.96 7.12
C VAL A 65 -8.60 -14.03 8.33
N GLU A 66 -9.43 -13.00 8.46
CA GLU A 66 -9.44 -12.10 9.62
C GLU A 66 -9.61 -12.87 10.92
N GLN A 67 -10.56 -13.79 10.99
CA GLN A 67 -10.82 -14.61 12.17
C GLN A 67 -9.75 -15.69 12.39
N GLY A 68 -9.31 -16.37 11.32
CA GLY A 68 -8.30 -17.42 11.38
C GLY A 68 -6.94 -16.91 11.87
N CYS A 69 -6.56 -15.71 11.45
CA CYS A 69 -5.32 -15.05 11.83
C CYS A 69 -5.47 -14.11 13.05
N GLY A 70 -6.67 -13.98 13.62
CA GLY A 70 -7.00 -12.98 14.64
C GLY A 70 -6.12 -13.06 15.90
N VAL A 71 -5.81 -14.27 16.39
CA VAL A 71 -4.94 -14.46 17.56
C VAL A 71 -3.51 -14.00 17.27
N PHE A 72 -3.00 -14.30 16.08
CA PHE A 72 -1.69 -13.85 15.64
C PHE A 72 -1.63 -12.33 15.51
N LEU A 73 -2.68 -11.75 14.93
CA LEU A 73 -2.83 -10.31 14.78
C LEU A 73 -2.87 -9.59 16.13
N VAL A 74 -3.64 -10.07 17.10
CA VAL A 74 -3.71 -9.49 18.45
C VAL A 74 -2.37 -9.58 19.18
N SER A 75 -1.65 -10.69 19.05
CA SER A 75 -0.34 -10.85 19.70
C SER A 75 0.72 -9.88 19.17
N ARG A 76 0.59 -9.42 17.93
CA ARG A 76 1.54 -8.53 17.26
C ARG A 76 1.04 -7.08 17.08
N SER A 77 -0.16 -6.76 17.55
CA SER A 77 -0.81 -5.44 17.42
C SER A 77 -0.05 -4.27 18.04
N LYS A 78 0.99 -4.54 18.83
CA LYS A 78 1.84 -3.52 19.45
C LYS A 78 2.88 -2.90 18.50
N THR A 79 3.05 -3.43 17.30
CA THR A 79 4.00 -2.89 16.31
C THR A 79 3.37 -1.75 15.53
N ARG A 80 4.17 -0.71 15.24
CA ARG A 80 3.71 0.47 14.48
C ARG A 80 3.15 0.13 13.09
N ASP A 81 3.64 -0.94 12.51
CA ASP A 81 3.37 -1.32 11.11
C ASP A 81 2.20 -2.30 10.96
N TYR A 82 1.56 -2.66 12.08
CA TYR A 82 0.46 -3.64 12.13
C TYR A 82 -0.65 -3.36 11.11
N LYS A 83 -1.09 -2.11 11.03
CA LYS A 83 -2.26 -1.74 10.22
C LYS A 83 -2.00 -1.85 8.72
N LEU A 84 -0.79 -1.49 8.28
CA LEU A 84 -0.37 -1.60 6.89
C LEU A 84 -0.31 -3.06 6.43
N VAL A 85 0.30 -3.91 7.26
CA VAL A 85 0.44 -5.33 6.97
C VAL A 85 -0.91 -6.04 6.99
N TYR A 86 -1.77 -5.70 7.96
CA TYR A 86 -3.12 -6.23 8.08
C TYR A 86 -3.95 -6.01 6.81
N ASP A 87 -3.96 -4.76 6.31
CA ASP A 87 -4.80 -4.44 5.15
C ASP A 87 -4.30 -5.11 3.86
N LYS A 88 -2.98 -5.23 3.68
CA LYS A 88 -2.44 -5.99 2.56
C LYS A 88 -2.88 -7.46 2.60
N ILE A 89 -2.80 -8.07 3.76
CA ILE A 89 -3.18 -9.47 3.96
C ILE A 89 -4.67 -9.66 3.71
N ILE A 90 -5.50 -8.74 4.19
CA ILE A 90 -6.95 -8.80 3.95
C ILE A 90 -7.29 -8.51 2.48
N ALA A 91 -6.52 -7.66 1.78
CA ALA A 91 -6.69 -7.47 0.35
C ALA A 91 -6.41 -8.76 -0.44
N ASP A 92 -5.44 -9.56 0.00
CA ASP A 92 -4.97 -10.81 -0.63
C ASP A 92 -5.53 -12.06 0.07
N ALA A 93 -6.66 -11.92 0.76
CA ALA A 93 -7.22 -12.93 1.67
C ALA A 93 -7.38 -14.32 1.02
N VAL A 94 -7.79 -14.37 -0.26
CA VAL A 94 -7.95 -15.63 -1.00
C VAL A 94 -6.64 -16.43 -1.05
N GLY A 95 -5.49 -15.77 -1.08
CA GLY A 95 -4.17 -16.40 -1.10
C GLY A 95 -3.78 -17.11 0.21
N TYR A 96 -4.46 -16.86 1.32
CA TYR A 96 -4.25 -17.51 2.62
C TYR A 96 -5.24 -18.63 2.92
N VAL A 97 -6.25 -18.80 2.07
CA VAL A 97 -7.22 -19.89 2.13
C VAL A 97 -6.69 -21.05 1.27
N LYS A 98 -6.43 -22.19 1.89
CA LYS A 98 -6.03 -23.40 1.18
C LYS A 98 -7.19 -24.10 0.50
N GLU A 99 -8.31 -24.14 1.20
CA GLU A 99 -9.53 -24.83 0.79
C GLU A 99 -10.72 -24.14 1.43
N TYR A 100 -11.83 -24.07 0.73
CA TYR A 100 -13.09 -23.64 1.32
C TYR A 100 -14.26 -24.45 0.75
N LYS A 101 -15.34 -24.49 1.54
CA LYS A 101 -16.60 -25.13 1.19
C LYS A 101 -17.75 -24.17 1.45
N GLU A 102 -18.61 -24.00 0.47
CA GLU A 102 -19.88 -23.29 0.67
C GLU A 102 -20.86 -24.20 1.43
N ASP A 103 -21.16 -23.84 2.68
CA ASP A 103 -22.07 -24.63 3.52
C ASP A 103 -23.53 -24.27 3.25
N LYS A 104 -23.83 -22.98 3.01
CA LYS A 104 -25.16 -22.49 2.74
C LYS A 104 -25.14 -21.22 1.92
N VAL A 105 -26.03 -21.14 0.92
CA VAL A 105 -26.31 -19.91 0.18
C VAL A 105 -27.80 -19.61 0.36
N SER A 106 -28.13 -18.40 0.77
CA SER A 106 -29.53 -17.93 0.87
C SER A 106 -29.66 -16.59 0.19
N THR A 107 -30.72 -16.43 -0.60
CA THR A 107 -30.99 -15.21 -1.35
C THR A 107 -32.35 -14.67 -0.87
N ASP A 108 -32.34 -13.44 -0.39
CA ASP A 108 -33.54 -12.66 -0.05
C ASP A 108 -33.87 -11.72 -1.23
N ALA A 109 -34.91 -10.90 -1.12
CA ALA A 109 -35.33 -9.99 -2.17
C ALA A 109 -34.27 -8.92 -2.53
N GLU A 110 -33.33 -8.59 -1.62
CA GLU A 110 -32.36 -7.50 -1.79
C GLU A 110 -30.91 -7.94 -1.68
N LYS A 111 -30.62 -9.12 -1.11
CA LYS A 111 -29.25 -9.57 -0.84
C LYS A 111 -29.07 -11.07 -0.99
N THR A 112 -27.86 -11.47 -1.30
CA THR A 112 -27.39 -12.84 -1.26
C THR A 112 -26.42 -13.02 -0.09
N THR A 113 -26.68 -14.00 0.77
CA THR A 113 -25.86 -14.36 1.93
C THR A 113 -25.18 -15.70 1.67
N VAL A 114 -23.89 -15.75 1.85
CA VAL A 114 -23.05 -16.96 1.70
C VAL A 114 -22.46 -17.31 3.07
N THR A 115 -22.70 -18.54 3.51
CA THR A 115 -22.01 -19.14 4.67
C THR A 115 -21.03 -20.15 4.13
N LEU A 116 -19.75 -20.03 4.50
CA LEU A 116 -18.70 -20.94 4.08
C LEU A 116 -17.76 -21.30 5.23
N SER A 117 -17.17 -22.48 5.13
CA SER A 117 -16.07 -22.95 6.00
C SER A 117 -14.76 -22.90 5.18
N ALA A 118 -13.74 -22.22 5.68
CA ALA A 118 -12.47 -22.04 5.01
C ALA A 118 -11.31 -22.52 5.89
N LEU A 119 -10.34 -23.21 5.28
CA LEU A 119 -9.07 -23.62 5.91
C LEU A 119 -8.03 -22.52 5.69
N VAL A 120 -7.71 -21.77 6.72
CA VAL A 120 -6.79 -20.64 6.70
C VAL A 120 -5.39 -21.04 7.15
N SER A 121 -4.36 -20.69 6.37
CA SER A 121 -2.96 -20.95 6.70
C SER A 121 -2.32 -19.78 7.43
N THR A 122 -1.99 -19.96 8.71
CA THR A 122 -1.29 -18.96 9.52
C THR A 122 0.20 -18.87 9.20
N LYS A 123 0.82 -19.97 8.72
CA LYS A 123 2.25 -20.01 8.39
C LYS A 123 2.61 -19.10 7.21
N LYS A 124 1.81 -19.12 6.15
CA LYS A 124 2.01 -18.20 5.02
C LYS A 124 1.82 -16.76 5.44
N PHE A 125 0.82 -16.52 6.28
CA PHE A 125 0.55 -15.22 6.88
C PHE A 125 1.75 -14.67 7.68
N GLU A 126 2.39 -15.50 8.52
CA GLU A 126 3.56 -15.09 9.31
C GLU A 126 4.75 -14.69 8.45
N LYS A 127 4.99 -15.45 7.39
CA LYS A 127 6.07 -15.14 6.45
C LYS A 127 5.83 -13.79 5.74
N ASP A 128 4.66 -13.63 5.15
CA ASP A 128 4.32 -12.40 4.41
C ASP A 128 4.30 -11.16 5.33
N TRP A 129 3.89 -11.33 6.60
CA TRP A 129 3.99 -10.30 7.63
C TRP A 129 5.43 -9.84 7.86
N ALA A 130 6.34 -10.79 8.07
CA ALA A 130 7.74 -10.46 8.32
C ALA A 130 8.39 -9.74 7.13
N ASP A 131 8.11 -10.21 5.91
CA ASP A 131 8.65 -9.64 4.66
C ASP A 131 8.18 -8.20 4.43
N ILE A 132 6.90 -7.90 4.69
CA ILE A 132 6.36 -6.53 4.51
C ILE A 132 6.94 -5.58 5.55
N ILE A 133 6.96 -5.97 6.83
CA ILE A 133 7.55 -5.14 7.89
C ILE A 133 9.01 -4.84 7.60
N HIS A 134 9.78 -5.85 7.18
CA HIS A 134 11.18 -5.68 6.84
C HIS A 134 11.35 -4.65 5.70
N THR A 135 10.53 -4.75 4.65
CA THR A 135 10.57 -3.81 3.51
C THR A 135 10.26 -2.37 3.91
N VAL A 136 9.22 -2.16 4.72
CA VAL A 136 8.84 -0.81 5.19
C VAL A 136 9.93 -0.22 6.10
N ARG A 137 10.53 -1.03 6.97
CA ARG A 137 11.61 -0.58 7.87
C ARG A 137 12.90 -0.25 7.13
N GLN A 138 13.24 -1.01 6.10
CA GLN A 138 14.45 -0.73 5.29
C GLN A 138 14.37 0.63 4.56
N ARG A 139 13.17 1.16 4.32
CA ARG A 139 12.93 2.46 3.70
C ARG A 139 12.79 3.61 4.72
N ASP A 140 13.16 3.39 6.00
CA ASP A 140 13.11 4.40 7.07
C ASP A 140 11.77 5.16 7.19
N ASN A 141 10.65 4.50 6.86
CA ASN A 141 9.32 5.07 6.86
C ASN A 141 9.23 6.33 5.96
N PRO A 142 9.12 6.16 4.64
CA PRO A 142 9.29 7.22 3.66
C PRO A 142 8.29 8.36 3.85
N ARG A 143 8.74 9.57 3.54
CA ARG A 143 7.92 10.78 3.52
C ARG A 143 7.26 10.91 2.16
N VAL A 144 5.95 11.04 2.15
CA VAL A 144 5.14 11.08 0.93
C VAL A 144 4.55 12.46 0.74
N LEU A 145 4.77 13.04 -0.43
CA LEU A 145 4.10 14.25 -0.90
C LEU A 145 2.95 13.87 -1.83
N MET A 146 1.73 14.30 -1.53
CA MET A 146 0.56 14.09 -2.40
C MET A 146 0.16 15.36 -3.11
N ILE A 147 -0.13 15.24 -4.41
CA ILE A 147 -0.66 16.32 -5.25
C ILE A 147 -1.75 15.72 -6.13
N ILE A 148 -3.01 15.94 -5.76
CA ILE A 148 -4.16 15.47 -6.52
C ILE A 148 -4.85 16.69 -7.13
N ASP A 149 -4.92 16.72 -8.45
CA ASP A 149 -5.70 17.70 -9.20
C ASP A 149 -7.13 17.17 -9.32
N GLU A 150 -8.07 17.87 -8.70
CA GLU A 150 -9.45 17.43 -8.61
C GLU A 150 -10.38 18.42 -9.31
N GLY A 151 -11.28 17.92 -10.16
CA GLY A 151 -12.19 18.75 -10.90
C GLY A 151 -13.58 18.12 -11.11
N ILE A 152 -14.60 18.99 -11.04
CA ILE A 152 -16.00 18.63 -11.31
C ILE A 152 -16.38 19.19 -12.67
N LEU A 153 -16.85 18.34 -13.59
CA LEU A 153 -17.29 18.68 -14.93
C LEU A 153 -18.81 18.57 -15.03
N PHE A 154 -19.48 19.67 -15.31
CA PHE A 154 -20.89 19.72 -15.63
C PHE A 154 -21.12 19.71 -17.14
N ALA A 155 -22.31 19.27 -17.58
CA ALA A 155 -22.66 19.11 -19.00
C ALA A 155 -22.45 20.39 -19.85
N THR A 156 -22.53 21.54 -19.22
CA THR A 156 -22.43 22.90 -19.87
C THR A 156 -21.05 23.52 -19.70
N SER A 157 -20.12 22.92 -18.96
CA SER A 157 -18.82 23.50 -18.67
C SER A 157 -17.70 22.56 -19.15
N THR A 158 -16.82 23.09 -19.99
CA THR A 158 -15.58 22.40 -20.40
C THR A 158 -14.43 22.62 -19.42
N THR A 159 -14.57 23.60 -18.52
CA THR A 159 -13.59 23.91 -17.48
C THR A 159 -14.01 23.25 -16.16
N PRO A 160 -13.12 22.48 -15.49
CA PRO A 160 -13.41 21.94 -14.17
C PRO A 160 -13.67 23.07 -13.18
N THR A 161 -14.71 22.93 -12.39
CA THR A 161 -14.92 23.76 -11.21
C THR A 161 -14.12 23.18 -10.08
N GLY A 162 -13.41 24.01 -9.31
CA GLY A 162 -12.62 23.56 -8.17
C GLY A 162 -13.46 22.79 -7.17
N SER A 163 -12.88 21.75 -6.58
CA SER A 163 -13.49 20.94 -5.55
C SER A 163 -12.79 21.16 -4.19
N ALA A 164 -13.34 20.57 -3.15
CA ALA A 164 -12.83 20.68 -1.78
C ALA A 164 -11.64 19.76 -1.47
N ASP A 165 -10.88 19.31 -2.46
CA ASP A 165 -9.76 18.35 -2.31
C ASP A 165 -10.18 17.03 -1.62
N ILE A 166 -11.38 16.53 -1.93
CA ILE A 166 -12.00 15.38 -1.26
C ILE A 166 -11.20 14.10 -1.50
N THR A 167 -10.80 13.88 -2.76
CA THR A 167 -9.99 12.70 -3.14
C THR A 167 -8.66 12.71 -2.40
N GLN A 168 -7.96 13.85 -2.38
CA GLN A 168 -6.69 13.97 -1.67
C GLN A 168 -6.87 13.75 -0.17
N GLY A 169 -7.88 14.36 0.45
CA GLY A 169 -8.18 14.19 1.87
C GLY A 169 -8.42 12.74 2.26
N LYS A 170 -9.19 11.99 1.46
CA LYS A 170 -9.44 10.56 1.69
C LYS A 170 -8.20 9.69 1.56
N LEU A 171 -7.35 9.96 0.56
CA LEU A 171 -6.07 9.28 0.42
C LEU A 171 -5.15 9.59 1.61
N GLU A 172 -5.04 10.86 2.01
CA GLU A 172 -4.25 11.29 3.17
C GLU A 172 -4.72 10.62 4.45
N ASP A 173 -6.04 10.61 4.73
CA ASP A 173 -6.63 9.95 5.91
C ASP A 173 -6.24 8.46 5.96
N PHE A 174 -6.31 7.77 4.81
CA PHE A 174 -5.91 6.37 4.72
C PHE A 174 -4.42 6.20 5.02
N PHE A 175 -3.53 6.94 4.35
CA PHE A 175 -2.07 6.83 4.55
C PHE A 175 -1.66 7.19 5.98
N LEU A 176 -2.23 8.24 6.57
CA LEU A 176 -2.02 8.59 7.98
C LEU A 176 -2.51 7.49 8.93
N SER A 177 -3.64 6.85 8.62
CA SER A 177 -4.13 5.70 9.39
C SER A 177 -3.14 4.54 9.41
N LYS A 178 -2.31 4.40 8.36
CA LYS A 178 -1.22 3.42 8.23
C LYS A 178 0.12 3.93 8.78
N LYS A 179 0.13 5.12 9.37
CA LYS A 179 1.32 5.79 9.95
C LYS A 179 2.41 6.10 8.92
N ILE A 180 2.05 6.25 7.66
CA ILE A 180 2.94 6.81 6.63
C ILE A 180 3.12 8.29 6.92
N LYS A 181 4.35 8.79 6.83
CA LYS A 181 4.66 10.21 7.01
C LYS A 181 4.21 10.97 5.76
N LEU A 182 3.19 11.79 5.91
CA LEU A 182 2.77 12.71 4.84
C LEU A 182 3.40 14.09 5.08
N MET A 183 3.77 14.73 3.97
CA MET A 183 4.11 16.15 3.97
C MET A 183 2.84 16.97 4.12
N ASP A 184 2.92 18.05 4.90
CA ASP A 184 1.78 18.93 5.12
C ASP A 184 1.24 19.52 3.81
N ARG A 185 -0.08 19.53 3.67
CA ARG A 185 -0.81 20.04 2.52
C ARG A 185 -0.49 21.52 2.22
N GLU A 186 -0.29 22.35 3.24
CA GLU A 186 0.09 23.74 3.08
C GLU A 186 1.51 23.90 2.54
N THR A 187 2.42 22.99 2.90
CA THR A 187 3.73 22.88 2.27
C THR A 187 3.60 22.49 0.81
N GLY A 188 2.70 21.58 0.47
CA GLY A 188 2.33 21.24 -0.91
C GLY A 188 1.65 22.39 -1.68
N LYS A 189 0.87 23.27 -1.02
CA LYS A 189 0.26 24.46 -1.63
C LYS A 189 1.26 25.61 -1.83
N LYS A 190 2.27 25.71 -0.99
CA LYS A 190 3.43 26.63 -1.17
C LYS A 190 4.36 26.20 -2.30
N VAL A 191 4.24 24.96 -2.80
CA VAL A 191 4.67 24.62 -4.15
C VAL A 191 3.99 25.63 -5.04
N THR A 192 4.73 26.64 -5.44
CA THR A 192 4.21 27.80 -6.16
C THR A 192 3.25 27.31 -7.23
N GLN A 193 2.15 28.00 -7.40
CA GLN A 193 1.18 27.73 -8.49
C GLN A 193 1.91 27.47 -9.82
N ARG A 194 3.05 28.09 -10.02
CA ARG A 194 3.98 27.90 -11.14
C ARG A 194 4.65 26.53 -11.18
N ASP A 195 5.09 25.96 -10.05
CA ASP A 195 5.67 24.61 -10.00
C ASP A 195 4.61 23.53 -10.17
N ARG A 196 3.37 23.79 -9.71
CA ARG A 196 2.20 22.96 -9.99
C ARG A 196 1.85 22.96 -11.48
N GLU A 197 1.78 24.13 -12.09
CA GLU A 197 1.49 24.29 -13.51
C GLU A 197 2.55 23.61 -14.38
N LEU A 198 3.82 23.73 -14.04
CA LEU A 198 4.92 23.07 -14.75
C LEU A 198 4.88 21.54 -14.58
N ALA A 199 4.66 21.05 -13.36
CA ALA A 199 4.57 19.60 -13.09
C ALA A 199 3.28 18.98 -13.66
N VAL A 200 2.20 19.74 -13.77
CA VAL A 200 0.93 19.31 -14.40
C VAL A 200 1.05 19.29 -15.93
N ILE A 201 1.74 20.26 -16.52
CA ILE A 201 1.80 20.42 -17.97
C ILE A 201 2.69 19.37 -18.63
N LYS A 202 3.82 18.99 -18.03
CA LYS A 202 4.80 18.12 -18.69
C LYS A 202 4.69 16.65 -18.35
N ASP A 203 4.05 16.29 -17.25
CA ASP A 203 3.92 14.91 -16.76
C ASP A 203 5.25 14.11 -16.76
N ASP A 204 6.36 14.82 -16.58
CA ASP A 204 7.71 14.29 -16.62
C ASP A 204 8.10 13.74 -15.23
N ALA A 205 8.51 12.48 -15.17
CA ALA A 205 8.93 11.82 -13.94
C ALA A 205 10.13 12.52 -13.28
N ALA A 206 11.08 13.03 -14.07
CA ALA A 206 12.26 13.73 -13.56
C ALA A 206 11.89 15.07 -12.91
N GLU A 207 10.99 15.84 -13.51
CA GLU A 207 10.52 17.10 -12.93
C GLU A 207 9.74 16.87 -11.64
N LEU A 208 8.88 15.83 -11.61
CA LEU A 208 8.15 15.43 -10.41
C LEU A 208 9.09 14.96 -9.29
N ALA A 209 10.11 14.19 -9.64
CA ALA A 209 11.13 13.76 -8.69
C ALA A 209 11.91 14.95 -8.12
N ALA A 210 12.31 15.90 -8.98
CA ALA A 210 12.97 17.12 -8.54
C ALA A 210 12.10 17.98 -7.63
N LEU A 211 10.79 18.02 -7.89
CA LEU A 211 9.81 18.67 -7.01
C LEU A 211 9.75 17.97 -5.65
N GLY A 212 9.61 16.66 -5.62
CA GLY A 212 9.60 15.87 -4.38
C GLY A 212 10.87 16.06 -3.57
N ALA A 213 12.03 16.00 -4.21
CA ALA A 213 13.33 16.22 -3.57
C ALA A 213 13.48 17.62 -2.95
N ARG A 214 12.94 18.66 -3.59
CA ARG A 214 12.93 20.03 -3.07
C ARG A 214 12.16 20.16 -1.75
N TYR A 215 11.14 19.35 -1.56
CA TYR A 215 10.34 19.28 -0.34
C TYR A 215 10.76 18.16 0.60
N ASP A 216 11.91 17.52 0.34
CA ASP A 216 12.45 16.47 1.20
C ASP A 216 11.47 15.26 1.32
N ALA A 217 10.72 15.00 0.26
CA ALA A 217 9.85 13.85 0.11
C ALA A 217 10.60 12.70 -0.56
N ASP A 218 10.41 11.47 -0.08
CA ASP A 218 11.01 10.27 -0.66
C ASP A 218 10.16 9.70 -1.79
N VAL A 219 8.84 9.95 -1.74
CA VAL A 219 7.88 9.59 -2.78
C VAL A 219 6.94 10.76 -3.06
N ILE A 220 6.71 11.03 -4.34
CA ILE A 220 5.66 11.93 -4.78
C ILE A 220 4.52 11.14 -5.41
N ILE A 221 3.29 11.37 -4.94
CA ILE A 221 2.07 10.82 -5.50
C ILE A 221 1.33 11.95 -6.22
N LYS A 222 1.24 11.84 -7.54
CA LYS A 222 0.48 12.76 -8.38
C LYS A 222 -0.76 12.07 -8.92
N GLY A 223 -1.92 12.75 -8.88
CA GLY A 223 -3.15 12.21 -9.41
C GLY A 223 -4.03 13.27 -10.06
N LYS A 224 -4.95 12.80 -10.90
CA LYS A 224 -6.05 13.57 -11.45
C LYS A 224 -7.36 12.87 -11.14
N ALA A 225 -8.20 13.51 -10.32
CA ALA A 225 -9.52 13.04 -9.97
C ALA A 225 -10.58 13.83 -10.72
N THR A 226 -11.54 13.18 -11.34
CA THR A 226 -12.57 13.83 -12.13
C THR A 226 -13.94 13.28 -11.78
N ALA A 227 -14.87 14.14 -11.43
CA ALA A 227 -16.30 13.82 -11.32
C ALA A 227 -17.04 14.48 -12.49
N LYS A 228 -17.54 13.67 -13.41
CA LYS A 228 -18.29 14.14 -14.57
C LYS A 228 -19.79 13.90 -14.34
N TYR A 229 -20.59 14.95 -14.39
CA TYR A 229 -22.03 14.82 -14.47
C TYR A 229 -22.40 14.08 -15.77
N SER A 230 -23.20 13.02 -15.64
CA SER A 230 -23.60 12.16 -16.76
C SER A 230 -25.01 12.52 -17.25
N ARG A 231 -25.99 12.37 -16.35
CA ARG A 231 -27.41 12.61 -16.68
C ARG A 231 -28.27 12.71 -15.41
N THR A 232 -29.51 13.17 -15.59
CA THR A 232 -30.58 13.01 -14.59
C THR A 232 -31.35 11.73 -14.90
N VAL A 233 -31.64 10.93 -13.89
CA VAL A 233 -32.42 9.70 -13.98
C VAL A 233 -33.65 9.85 -13.07
N LYS A 234 -34.84 9.54 -13.58
CA LYS A 234 -36.06 9.48 -12.77
C LYS A 234 -36.23 8.10 -12.18
N VAL A 235 -36.39 8.01 -10.87
CA VAL A 235 -36.70 6.79 -10.14
C VAL A 235 -38.00 7.02 -9.35
N GLY A 236 -39.11 6.51 -9.88
CA GLY A 236 -40.46 6.90 -9.40
C GLY A 236 -40.71 8.38 -9.65
N ASP A 237 -41.14 9.09 -8.61
CA ASP A 237 -41.37 10.55 -8.66
C ASP A 237 -40.16 11.39 -8.32
N GLN A 238 -38.97 10.77 -8.08
CA GLN A 238 -37.74 11.47 -7.70
C GLN A 238 -36.77 11.59 -8.87
N GLU A 239 -36.14 12.76 -8.99
CA GLU A 239 -35.03 12.99 -9.92
C GLU A 239 -33.70 12.74 -9.19
N MET A 240 -32.86 11.92 -9.80
CA MET A 240 -31.52 11.61 -9.31
C MET A 240 -30.46 12.09 -10.30
N PHE A 241 -29.46 12.78 -9.79
CA PHE A 241 -28.31 13.26 -10.56
C PHE A 241 -27.22 12.22 -10.56
N GLN A 242 -26.77 11.80 -11.74
CA GLN A 242 -25.77 10.77 -11.90
C GLN A 242 -24.41 11.36 -12.25
N PHE A 243 -23.38 10.97 -11.50
CA PHE A 243 -21.99 11.33 -11.74
C PHE A 243 -21.15 10.10 -12.04
N VAL A 244 -20.18 10.24 -12.93
CA VAL A 244 -19.16 9.26 -13.23
C VAL A 244 -17.83 9.80 -12.71
N CYS A 245 -17.21 9.09 -11.77
CA CYS A 245 -15.97 9.50 -11.10
C CYS A 245 -14.82 8.59 -11.47
N THR A 246 -13.66 9.19 -11.74
CA THR A 246 -12.42 8.49 -12.08
C THR A 246 -11.24 9.12 -11.35
N LEU A 247 -10.21 8.33 -11.09
CA LEU A 247 -8.95 8.77 -10.50
C LEU A 247 -7.79 8.12 -11.25
N ALA A 248 -6.97 8.91 -11.93
CA ALA A 248 -5.70 8.47 -12.49
C ALA A 248 -4.58 8.91 -11.54
N ILE A 249 -3.65 8.00 -11.19
CA ILE A 249 -2.64 8.27 -10.18
C ILE A 249 -1.29 7.63 -10.55
N ARG A 250 -0.21 8.34 -10.22
CA ARG A 250 1.17 7.89 -10.37
C ARG A 250 1.93 8.13 -9.08
N ALA A 251 2.77 7.17 -8.70
CA ALA A 251 3.71 7.32 -7.60
C ALA A 251 5.13 7.22 -8.15
N ILE A 252 5.99 8.17 -7.80
CA ILE A 252 7.36 8.32 -8.30
C ILE A 252 8.30 8.43 -7.10
N GLU A 253 9.37 7.68 -7.13
CA GLU A 253 10.48 7.77 -6.19
C GLU A 253 11.33 8.98 -6.53
N THR A 254 11.61 9.86 -5.56
CA THR A 254 12.16 11.19 -5.84
C THR A 254 13.66 11.19 -6.09
N ASP A 255 14.39 10.25 -5.52
CA ASP A 255 15.84 10.15 -5.64
C ASP A 255 16.31 9.54 -6.97
N SER A 256 15.50 8.66 -7.56
CA SER A 256 15.79 7.93 -8.79
C SER A 256 14.93 8.35 -9.98
N ALA A 257 13.91 9.19 -9.76
CA ALA A 257 12.85 9.52 -10.72
C ALA A 257 12.11 8.27 -11.27
N ARG A 258 12.14 7.16 -10.52
CA ARG A 258 11.56 5.90 -10.93
C ARG A 258 10.05 5.89 -10.69
N LEU A 259 9.32 5.45 -11.70
CA LEU A 259 7.89 5.22 -11.60
C LEU A 259 7.62 3.95 -10.77
N LEU A 260 7.04 4.11 -9.59
CA LEU A 260 6.64 3.00 -8.72
C LEU A 260 5.28 2.45 -9.12
N VAL A 261 4.33 3.34 -9.41
CA VAL A 261 2.94 2.99 -9.71
C VAL A 261 2.40 3.92 -10.78
N SER A 262 1.61 3.37 -11.72
CA SER A 262 0.76 4.12 -12.64
C SER A 262 -0.55 3.36 -12.79
N LYS A 263 -1.64 3.87 -12.22
CA LYS A 263 -2.96 3.20 -12.20
C LYS A 263 -4.09 4.18 -12.40
N SER A 264 -5.22 3.64 -12.89
CA SER A 264 -6.49 4.35 -12.99
C SER A 264 -7.58 3.57 -12.26
N TYR A 265 -8.40 4.27 -11.51
CA TYR A 265 -9.51 3.74 -10.73
C TYR A 265 -10.84 4.31 -11.20
N GLY A 266 -11.87 3.51 -11.13
CA GLY A 266 -13.18 3.83 -11.69
C GLY A 266 -13.33 3.26 -13.11
N PRO A 267 -14.36 3.65 -13.86
CA PRO A 267 -15.38 4.63 -13.51
C PRO A 267 -16.32 4.15 -12.39
N GLU A 268 -16.53 5.00 -11.40
CA GLU A 268 -17.52 4.79 -10.34
C GLU A 268 -18.74 5.66 -10.61
N THR A 269 -19.90 5.04 -10.70
CA THR A 269 -21.14 5.75 -11.01
C THR A 269 -21.96 5.94 -9.73
N ILE A 270 -22.26 7.19 -9.40
CA ILE A 270 -23.03 7.57 -8.22
C ILE A 270 -24.29 8.31 -8.65
N SER A 271 -25.41 7.94 -8.05
CA SER A 271 -26.69 8.67 -8.20
C SER A 271 -27.09 9.29 -6.87
N THR A 272 -27.44 10.58 -6.86
CA THR A 272 -27.84 11.32 -5.66
C THR A 272 -29.05 12.21 -5.93
N LEU A 273 -29.84 12.46 -4.88
CA LEU A 273 -31.00 13.37 -4.96
C LEU A 273 -30.58 14.84 -5.07
N GLN A 274 -29.39 15.18 -4.63
CA GLN A 274 -28.87 16.57 -4.67
C GLN A 274 -27.69 16.66 -5.62
N LEU A 275 -27.72 17.63 -6.50
CA LEU A 275 -26.65 17.86 -7.48
C LEU A 275 -25.29 18.14 -6.80
N GLY A 276 -25.28 18.95 -5.72
CA GLY A 276 -24.07 19.40 -5.07
C GLY A 276 -23.29 18.34 -4.28
N GLY A 277 -23.91 17.20 -3.92
CA GLY A 277 -23.24 16.16 -3.11
C GLY A 277 -22.85 14.90 -3.89
N GLY A 278 -23.23 14.81 -5.15
CA GLY A 278 -23.00 13.61 -5.97
C GLY A 278 -21.55 13.43 -6.38
N ALA A 279 -20.90 14.52 -6.78
CA ALA A 279 -19.49 14.55 -7.13
C ALA A 279 -18.62 14.15 -5.93
N ASP A 280 -18.85 14.78 -4.78
CA ASP A 280 -18.08 14.55 -3.54
C ASP A 280 -18.18 13.10 -3.06
N LYS A 281 -19.38 12.53 -3.07
CA LYS A 281 -19.61 11.14 -2.69
C LYS A 281 -18.93 10.17 -3.65
N GLY A 282 -18.95 10.47 -4.94
CA GLY A 282 -18.30 9.64 -5.96
C GLY A 282 -16.78 9.68 -5.88
N LEU A 283 -16.21 10.86 -5.71
CA LEU A 283 -14.76 11.06 -5.53
C LEU A 283 -14.27 10.40 -4.26
N SER A 284 -15.00 10.54 -3.15
CA SER A 284 -14.70 9.84 -1.89
C SER A 284 -14.64 8.31 -2.08
N LYS A 285 -15.64 7.75 -2.77
CA LYS A 285 -15.74 6.31 -3.00
C LYS A 285 -14.60 5.78 -3.89
N VAL A 286 -14.24 6.50 -4.95
CA VAL A 286 -13.10 6.14 -5.80
C VAL A 286 -11.79 6.21 -5.02
N ALA A 287 -11.60 7.24 -4.18
CA ALA A 287 -10.41 7.38 -3.35
C ALA A 287 -10.29 6.27 -2.29
N GLU A 288 -11.40 5.92 -1.63
CA GLU A 288 -11.46 4.85 -0.63
C GLU A 288 -11.12 3.48 -1.25
N ALA A 289 -11.56 3.22 -2.48
CA ALA A 289 -11.21 2.01 -3.21
C ALA A 289 -9.74 2.01 -3.70
N ALA A 290 -9.22 3.17 -4.10
CA ALA A 290 -7.87 3.31 -4.62
C ALA A 290 -6.79 3.24 -3.55
N ALA A 291 -7.04 3.78 -2.36
CA ALA A 291 -6.02 4.00 -1.33
C ALA A 291 -5.29 2.72 -0.88
N PRO A 292 -5.97 1.58 -0.58
CA PRO A 292 -5.30 0.34 -0.20
C PRO A 292 -4.45 -0.23 -1.32
N ASP A 293 -4.98 -0.27 -2.55
CA ASP A 293 -4.29 -0.82 -3.71
C ASP A 293 -3.09 0.01 -4.13
N LEU A 294 -3.19 1.35 -4.03
CA LEU A 294 -2.08 2.27 -4.28
C LEU A 294 -0.92 2.02 -3.32
N LEU A 295 -1.20 1.97 -2.03
CA LEU A 295 -0.18 1.71 -1.02
C LEU A 295 0.45 0.34 -1.19
N GLN A 296 -0.37 -0.69 -1.45
CA GLN A 296 0.13 -2.03 -1.74
C GLN A 296 1.08 -2.04 -2.95
N SER A 297 0.71 -1.37 -4.02
CA SER A 297 1.51 -1.31 -5.24
C SER A 297 2.85 -0.61 -5.04
N ILE A 298 2.89 0.45 -4.21
CA ILE A 298 4.14 1.13 -3.83
C ILE A 298 5.03 0.17 -3.03
N VAL A 299 4.48 -0.50 -2.02
CA VAL A 299 5.23 -1.47 -1.20
C VAL A 299 5.75 -2.63 -2.05
N GLU A 300 4.96 -3.12 -3.01
CA GLU A 300 5.37 -4.20 -3.90
C GLU A 300 6.50 -3.80 -4.85
N ALA A 301 6.46 -2.57 -5.38
CA ALA A 301 7.55 -2.02 -6.17
C ALA A 301 8.86 -1.96 -5.36
N TRP A 302 8.79 -1.59 -4.08
CA TRP A 302 9.95 -1.61 -3.19
C TRP A 302 10.45 -3.03 -2.86
N ARG A 303 9.54 -4.00 -2.72
CA ARG A 303 9.93 -5.40 -2.48
C ARG A 303 10.70 -6.01 -3.66
N GLN A 304 10.33 -5.66 -4.87
CA GLN A 304 11.05 -6.12 -6.05
C GLN A 304 12.51 -5.65 -6.04
N ASP A 305 12.78 -4.46 -5.50
CA ASP A 305 14.15 -3.95 -5.38
C ASP A 305 14.99 -4.69 -4.33
N VAL A 306 14.37 -5.15 -3.26
CA VAL A 306 15.09 -5.86 -2.18
C VAL A 306 15.54 -7.26 -2.62
N ASN A 307 14.81 -7.86 -3.57
CA ASN A 307 15.11 -9.19 -4.10
C ASN A 307 16.06 -9.16 -5.32
N VAL A 308 16.29 -7.97 -5.89
CA VAL A 308 17.30 -7.73 -6.93
C VAL A 308 18.42 -6.96 -6.25
N SER A 309 19.70 -7.29 -6.56
CA SER A 309 20.86 -6.50 -6.11
C SER A 309 20.55 -5.02 -6.24
N ARG A 310 20.74 -4.24 -5.18
CA ARG A 310 20.33 -2.83 -5.17
C ARG A 310 21.06 -2.08 -6.26
N ASN A 311 20.29 -1.48 -7.15
CA ASN A 311 20.85 -0.57 -8.16
C ASN A 311 20.98 0.82 -7.52
N ILE A 312 22.22 1.17 -7.14
CA ILE A 312 22.53 2.45 -6.50
C ILE A 312 23.11 3.39 -7.56
N GLN A 313 22.49 4.54 -7.74
CA GLN A 313 22.94 5.55 -8.67
C GLN A 313 24.06 6.39 -8.03
N LEU A 314 25.20 6.45 -8.69
CA LEU A 314 26.29 7.35 -8.32
C LEU A 314 26.30 8.55 -9.28
N ASN A 315 26.26 9.74 -8.70
CA ASN A 315 26.51 10.99 -9.43
C ASN A 315 27.85 11.55 -8.96
N ILE A 316 28.85 11.55 -9.82
CA ILE A 316 30.25 11.87 -9.44
C ILE A 316 30.68 13.10 -10.19
N SER A 317 30.75 14.22 -9.49
CA SER A 317 31.29 15.48 -10.05
C SER A 317 32.80 15.52 -10.06
N GLY A 318 33.39 16.13 -11.07
CA GLY A 318 34.86 16.21 -11.29
C GLY A 318 35.45 14.96 -11.94
N MET A 319 34.60 14.03 -12.43
CA MET A 319 35.02 12.78 -13.06
C MET A 319 34.98 12.91 -14.58
N ASP A 320 36.16 12.83 -15.20
CA ASP A 320 36.32 12.65 -16.64
C ASP A 320 36.38 11.17 -17.03
N TYR A 321 36.40 10.86 -18.32
CA TYR A 321 36.43 9.48 -18.82
C TYR A 321 37.72 8.72 -18.43
N GLY A 322 38.82 9.38 -18.29
CA GLY A 322 40.10 8.76 -17.89
C GLY A 322 40.08 8.34 -16.42
N LEU A 323 39.54 9.19 -15.54
CA LEU A 323 39.29 8.88 -14.14
C LEU A 323 38.22 7.81 -13.99
N TYR A 324 37.18 7.85 -14.81
CA TYR A 324 36.12 6.82 -14.79
C TYR A 324 36.72 5.43 -15.07
N LYS A 325 37.60 5.26 -16.01
CA LYS A 325 38.25 3.96 -16.26
C LYS A 325 38.97 3.42 -15.03
N LYS A 326 39.71 4.26 -14.31
CA LYS A 326 40.36 3.85 -13.07
C LYS A 326 39.37 3.49 -12.00
N PHE A 327 38.31 4.28 -11.90
CA PHE A 327 37.15 4.01 -10.98
C PHE A 327 36.50 2.68 -11.30
N ASP A 328 36.19 2.40 -12.56
CA ASP A 328 35.62 1.15 -13.03
C ASP A 328 36.48 -0.06 -12.69
N ASP A 329 37.79 0.05 -12.97
CA ASP A 329 38.77 -1.01 -12.69
C ASP A 329 38.92 -1.33 -11.18
N GLU A 330 38.81 -0.34 -10.30
CA GLU A 330 38.86 -0.54 -8.85
C GLU A 330 37.51 -1.06 -8.32
N VAL A 331 36.39 -0.42 -8.71
CA VAL A 331 35.07 -0.70 -8.15
C VAL A 331 34.55 -2.08 -8.58
N SER A 332 34.83 -2.50 -9.82
CA SER A 332 34.44 -3.82 -10.30
C SER A 332 35.07 -5.00 -9.52
N LYS A 333 36.16 -4.73 -8.78
CA LYS A 333 36.86 -5.71 -7.94
C LYS A 333 36.40 -5.73 -6.48
N LEU A 334 35.56 -4.77 -6.10
CA LEU A 334 35.08 -4.67 -4.71
C LEU A 334 34.10 -5.77 -4.38
N GLN A 335 34.22 -6.29 -3.17
CA GLN A 335 33.30 -7.30 -2.67
C GLN A 335 31.88 -6.74 -2.55
N GLY A 336 30.90 -7.43 -3.13
CA GLY A 336 29.51 -7.04 -3.14
C GLY A 336 29.06 -6.23 -4.36
N VAL A 337 29.99 -5.76 -5.21
CA VAL A 337 29.66 -5.17 -6.51
C VAL A 337 29.42 -6.29 -7.51
N GLN A 338 28.20 -6.35 -8.06
CA GLN A 338 27.80 -7.35 -9.04
C GLN A 338 27.89 -6.83 -10.47
N ALA A 339 27.56 -5.55 -10.66
CA ALA A 339 27.68 -4.88 -11.96
C ALA A 339 27.89 -3.38 -11.77
N LEU A 340 28.59 -2.78 -12.73
CA LEU A 340 28.80 -1.34 -12.83
C LEU A 340 28.44 -0.92 -14.26
N ARG A 341 27.58 0.08 -14.40
CA ARG A 341 27.06 0.53 -15.69
C ARG A 341 27.15 2.05 -15.79
N LEU A 342 28.02 2.53 -16.68
CA LEU A 342 28.04 3.94 -17.04
C LEU A 342 26.77 4.31 -17.80
N ARG A 343 26.00 5.26 -17.28
CA ARG A 343 24.82 5.81 -17.95
C ARG A 343 25.18 6.97 -18.85
N GLU A 344 25.96 7.89 -18.30
CA GLU A 344 26.32 9.11 -18.97
C GLU A 344 27.64 9.66 -18.39
N ILE A 345 28.43 10.26 -19.20
CA ILE A 345 29.52 11.11 -18.77
C ILE A 345 29.44 12.43 -19.56
N THR A 346 29.39 13.53 -18.86
CA THR A 346 29.50 14.88 -19.39
C THR A 346 30.91 15.42 -19.09
N GLU A 347 31.20 16.67 -19.43
CA GLU A 347 32.54 17.26 -19.28
C GLU A 347 33.16 17.10 -17.88
N SER A 348 32.35 17.00 -16.84
CA SER A 348 32.82 16.88 -15.46
C SER A 348 31.92 16.12 -14.51
N VAL A 349 30.91 15.39 -15.00
CA VAL A 349 29.98 14.61 -14.18
C VAL A 349 29.77 13.25 -14.80
N ALA A 350 29.96 12.18 -14.01
CA ALA A 350 29.62 10.81 -14.37
C ALA A 350 28.38 10.33 -13.62
N ASN A 351 27.43 9.79 -14.35
CA ASN A 351 26.28 9.08 -13.81
C ASN A 351 26.49 7.58 -14.01
N VAL A 352 26.59 6.83 -12.92
CA VAL A 352 26.93 5.41 -12.91
C VAL A 352 25.94 4.65 -12.07
N ASP A 353 25.41 3.53 -12.57
CA ASP A 353 24.63 2.60 -11.80
C ASP A 353 25.50 1.46 -11.28
N VAL A 354 25.43 1.20 -9.99
CA VAL A 354 26.15 0.11 -9.32
C VAL A 354 25.14 -0.88 -8.77
N GLU A 355 25.20 -2.13 -9.23
CA GLU A 355 24.50 -3.25 -8.59
C GLU A 355 25.31 -3.72 -7.40
N PHE A 356 24.81 -3.47 -6.18
CA PHE A 356 25.51 -3.76 -4.93
C PHE A 356 24.70 -4.65 -4.01
N GLU A 357 25.35 -5.61 -3.38
CA GLU A 357 24.69 -6.60 -2.51
C GLU A 357 24.22 -5.99 -1.18
N PHE A 358 24.92 -4.96 -0.68
CA PHE A 358 24.65 -4.36 0.63
C PHE A 358 23.95 -3.00 0.48
N ASP A 359 23.85 -2.24 1.58
CA ASP A 359 23.22 -0.93 1.59
C ASP A 359 24.11 0.18 1.02
N GLN A 360 23.51 1.33 0.73
CA GLN A 360 24.18 2.49 0.15
C GLN A 360 25.25 3.11 1.06
N LYS A 361 25.11 3.01 2.37
CA LYS A 361 26.10 3.54 3.32
C LYS A 361 27.37 2.73 3.23
N ARG A 362 27.24 1.39 3.20
CA ARG A 362 28.39 0.52 3.03
C ARG A 362 29.05 0.69 1.66
N LEU A 363 28.28 0.93 0.59
CA LEU A 363 28.85 1.28 -0.70
C LEU A 363 29.64 2.59 -0.61
N ALA A 364 29.10 3.62 0.03
CA ALA A 364 29.80 4.89 0.22
C ALA A 364 31.12 4.69 0.99
N ASP A 365 31.10 3.95 2.10
CA ASP A 365 32.29 3.67 2.90
C ASP A 365 33.38 2.98 2.07
N VAL A 366 33.03 1.96 1.29
CA VAL A 366 33.98 1.22 0.45
C VAL A 366 34.51 2.09 -0.69
N LEU A 367 33.68 2.97 -1.27
CA LEU A 367 34.12 3.90 -2.34
C LEU A 367 35.02 5.01 -1.82
N LEU A 368 34.93 5.40 -0.56
CA LEU A 368 35.85 6.35 0.06
C LEU A 368 37.26 5.77 0.29
N GLU A 369 37.38 4.44 0.31
CA GLU A 369 38.69 3.74 0.48
C GLU A 369 39.43 3.50 -0.83
N LEU A 370 38.89 3.91 -1.99
CA LEU A 370 39.55 3.75 -3.28
C LEU A 370 40.95 4.47 -3.30
N LYS A 371 41.89 3.86 -4.01
CA LYS A 371 43.29 4.34 -4.03
C LYS A 371 43.53 5.32 -5.15
N ASP A 372 43.05 5.00 -6.35
CA ASP A 372 43.34 5.72 -7.58
C ASP A 372 42.40 6.90 -7.82
N VAL A 373 41.19 6.87 -7.20
CA VAL A 373 40.20 7.94 -7.31
C VAL A 373 39.73 8.34 -5.91
N LYS A 374 40.12 9.52 -5.46
CA LYS A 374 39.73 10.06 -4.16
C LYS A 374 38.36 10.73 -4.29
N LEU A 375 37.41 10.27 -3.48
CA LEU A 375 36.04 10.75 -3.48
C LEU A 375 35.68 11.40 -2.14
N GLU A 376 34.79 12.38 -2.18
CA GLU A 376 34.16 12.99 -1.04
C GLU A 376 32.64 12.84 -1.24
N VAL A 377 31.90 12.38 -0.19
CA VAL A 377 30.47 12.27 -0.22
C VAL A 377 29.84 13.64 -0.03
N THR A 378 28.98 14.04 -0.96
CA THR A 378 28.24 15.31 -0.85
C THR A 378 26.78 15.08 -0.46
N GLU A 379 26.20 13.90 -0.80
CA GLU A 379 24.81 13.55 -0.45
C GLU A 379 24.67 12.03 -0.46
N ILE A 380 23.90 11.48 0.49
CA ILE A 380 23.47 10.08 0.51
C ILE A 380 21.95 10.04 0.61
N SER A 381 21.30 9.34 -0.31
CA SER A 381 19.89 8.99 -0.27
C SER A 381 19.71 7.47 -0.50
N PRO A 382 18.53 6.90 -0.26
CA PRO A 382 18.32 5.44 -0.29
C PRO A 382 18.80 4.73 -1.55
N ASN A 383 18.69 5.37 -2.72
CA ASN A 383 19.07 4.77 -4.01
C ASN A 383 20.09 5.60 -4.79
N ARG A 384 20.60 6.68 -4.20
CA ARG A 384 21.57 7.57 -4.87
C ARG A 384 22.60 8.10 -3.91
N ILE A 385 23.86 8.16 -4.39
CA ILE A 385 24.95 8.81 -3.68
C ILE A 385 25.59 9.83 -4.63
N LYS A 386 25.78 11.06 -4.13
CA LYS A 386 26.55 12.06 -4.84
C LYS A 386 27.94 12.17 -4.28
N PHE A 387 28.91 12.11 -5.17
CA PHE A 387 30.32 12.27 -4.85
C PHE A 387 30.93 13.45 -5.60
N LYS A 388 32.01 13.90 -5.06
CA LYS A 388 32.93 14.84 -5.72
C LYS A 388 34.33 14.25 -5.74
N VAL A 389 34.99 14.31 -6.88
CA VAL A 389 36.40 13.93 -6.98
C VAL A 389 37.24 14.97 -6.24
N VAL A 390 38.10 14.52 -5.33
CA VAL A 390 39.07 15.35 -4.63
C VAL A 390 40.39 15.22 -5.38
N LYS A 391 40.99 16.36 -5.75
CA LYS A 391 42.31 16.41 -6.44
C LYS A 391 43.43 16.23 -5.47
#